data_d46c42f4eef1df4aec7e26aa6b7fb77c
#
_entry.id   d46c42f4eef1df4aec7e26aa6b7fb77c
#
_cell.length_a   1.000
_cell.length_b   1.000
_cell.length_c   1.000
_cell.angle_alpha   90.00
_cell.angle_beta   90.00
_cell.angle_gamma   90.00
#
_symmetry.space_group_name_H-M   'P 1'
#
loop_
_entity.id
_entity.type
_entity.pdbx_description
1 polymer ?
#
loop_
_entity_poly.entity_id
_entity_poly.type
_entity_poly.pdbx_seq_one_letter_code
_entity_poly.pdbx_strand_id
1 'polypeptide(L)'
;MKRNSQAVWSSESLVFPVLIGTFFYWYFTRLNGLDPRNVSWLLPFWHTHIDAAANYLGWEYFRSSPILQWPLGRTPSLGPGPGASISMTDSIPLMAFIFKPFTHWYHGTFQYFGIWTLVCFVMQAVASWKLLGIWVKGRFTRGLGCCFFVITPAFLDRLTFHFGLSAHWVVLFALYLFFKRDFSLKLWIALGVVSTLIQPYLAIMVSAVFLVALFGNPSFLKRLVAYLLAIGFAAYQAGLFVFGFSNAGSDGFGTFSSNALSMVDPGFPDFDRLPWSTRVPNVWENTGQYEGFAFLGSGVLLIGILVFLNRLILGRGLKNVWPNLVVLVAFGNFVYRQNAISMLVLLGSVLATICLMQFLVECKKDKVTAIKIGSVSIAFLLFAFSNIILIGDYSLVQFEIPRFILEFIAIARTSGRFIWLPMYLVMTVVVVSAVKYFPRRVGPAVLFALLLLQINDSSQASRFLSDTYTRPGPDNYLPSKTWDILGSRYNSVEFVPAAHKPRLFDSNPDFLNTSGWLWRDVGVLGQKYGWELNSLYFGRVPEAAFIKENVELDERVQSGGYDSSVLYVFIGSDEWEMAKKSVNREDLIGTLDGVPIVAPGLSDCNSCDLSTFINKSPLLNQG
;
A
#
# COMPACT_ATOMS: atom_id res chain seq x y z
N MET A 1 -40.26 -13.28 23.22
CA MET A 1 -40.52 -12.60 21.95
C MET A 1 -39.51 -13.05 20.92
N LYS A 2 -39.93 -13.91 19.98
CA LYS A 2 -39.11 -14.36 18.84
C LYS A 2 -38.93 -13.18 17.89
N ARG A 3 -37.73 -12.55 17.88
CA ARG A 3 -37.35 -11.61 16.84
C ARG A 3 -36.95 -12.41 15.59
N ASN A 4 -37.75 -12.27 14.53
CA ASN A 4 -37.46 -12.81 13.21
C ASN A 4 -36.03 -12.51 12.81
N SER A 5 -35.30 -13.53 12.43
CA SER A 5 -34.02 -13.44 11.70
C SER A 5 -34.28 -12.87 10.31
N GLN A 6 -34.53 -11.56 10.24
CA GLN A 6 -34.60 -10.85 8.96
C GLN A 6 -33.22 -10.81 8.33
N ALA A 7 -33.19 -11.14 7.05
CA ALA A 7 -32.05 -11.32 6.18
C ALA A 7 -30.93 -10.31 6.46
N VAL A 8 -29.69 -10.81 6.50
CA VAL A 8 -28.43 -10.07 6.76
C VAL A 8 -28.23 -8.87 5.79
N TRP A 9 -28.94 -8.89 4.68
CA TRP A 9 -29.05 -7.82 3.69
C TRP A 9 -30.49 -7.27 3.69
N SER A 10 -30.87 -6.53 4.75
CA SER A 10 -32.11 -5.75 4.64
C SER A 10 -32.06 -4.92 3.36
N SER A 11 -33.16 -4.86 2.63
CA SER A 11 -33.40 -4.23 1.33
C SER A 11 -33.08 -2.71 1.24
N GLU A 12 -32.10 -2.25 2.00
CA GLU A 12 -31.61 -0.88 1.89
C GLU A 12 -30.84 -0.75 0.57
N SER A 13 -31.36 0.04 -0.33
CA SER A 13 -30.77 0.25 -1.65
C SER A 13 -29.31 0.70 -1.53
N LEU A 14 -28.38 -0.10 -2.07
CA LEU A 14 -26.97 0.22 -2.19
C LEU A 14 -26.65 1.12 -3.40
N VAL A 15 -27.67 1.49 -4.18
CA VAL A 15 -27.49 2.34 -5.37
C VAL A 15 -26.80 3.66 -5.01
N PHE A 16 -27.21 4.28 -3.91
CA PHE A 16 -26.68 5.59 -3.53
C PHE A 16 -25.16 5.55 -3.20
N PRO A 17 -24.65 4.68 -2.31
CA PRO A 17 -23.22 4.60 -2.09
C PRO A 17 -22.44 4.11 -3.32
N VAL A 18 -22.99 3.24 -4.16
CA VAL A 18 -22.35 2.83 -5.41
C VAL A 18 -22.17 4.03 -6.34
N LEU A 19 -23.20 4.87 -6.49
CA LEU A 19 -23.10 6.11 -7.28
C LEU A 19 -22.04 7.07 -6.71
N ILE A 20 -21.95 7.24 -5.39
CA ILE A 20 -20.90 8.06 -4.75
C ILE A 20 -19.50 7.51 -5.10
N GLY A 21 -19.27 6.23 -4.91
CA GLY A 21 -17.97 5.61 -5.20
C GLY A 21 -17.59 5.73 -6.68
N THR A 22 -18.52 5.43 -7.59
CA THR A 22 -18.32 5.55 -9.05
C THR A 22 -18.06 7.00 -9.47
N PHE A 23 -18.78 7.97 -8.90
CA PHE A 23 -18.56 9.38 -9.17
C PHE A 23 -17.15 9.83 -8.78
N PHE A 24 -16.67 9.50 -7.56
CA PHE A 24 -15.34 9.90 -7.14
C PHE A 24 -14.25 9.12 -7.90
N TYR A 25 -14.46 7.86 -8.24
CA TYR A 25 -13.58 7.15 -9.16
C TYR A 25 -13.42 7.91 -10.48
N TRP A 26 -14.55 8.27 -11.15
CA TRP A 26 -14.52 9.09 -12.37
C TRP A 26 -13.81 10.42 -12.15
N TYR A 27 -14.11 11.11 -11.04
CA TYR A 27 -13.55 12.42 -10.74
C TYR A 27 -12.00 12.38 -10.63
N PHE A 28 -11.43 11.38 -9.96
CA PHE A 28 -10.00 11.27 -9.74
C PHE A 28 -9.24 10.60 -10.91
N THR A 29 -9.80 9.59 -11.56
CA THR A 29 -9.08 8.77 -12.54
C THR A 29 -9.44 9.08 -14.00
N ARG A 30 -10.49 9.86 -14.23
CA ARG A 30 -11.04 10.15 -15.57
C ARG A 30 -11.39 8.89 -16.38
N LEU A 31 -11.62 7.76 -15.69
CA LEU A 31 -11.87 6.42 -16.24
C LEU A 31 -10.68 5.80 -17.00
N ASN A 32 -9.54 6.48 -17.06
CA ASN A 32 -8.41 6.06 -17.90
C ASN A 32 -7.85 4.68 -17.53
N GLY A 33 -7.88 4.31 -16.26
CA GLY A 33 -7.44 2.99 -15.78
C GLY A 33 -8.39 1.82 -16.13
N LEU A 34 -9.61 2.07 -16.63
CA LEU A 34 -10.59 1.00 -16.89
C LEU A 34 -10.28 0.18 -18.15
N ASP A 35 -9.55 0.70 -19.13
CA ASP A 35 -9.11 -0.11 -20.26
C ASP A 35 -8.06 -1.12 -19.77
N PRO A 36 -8.36 -2.42 -19.78
CA PRO A 36 -7.43 -3.44 -19.27
C PRO A 36 -6.18 -3.59 -20.15
N ARG A 37 -6.15 -3.03 -21.37
CA ARG A 37 -5.00 -3.04 -22.27
C ARG A 37 -4.08 -1.85 -22.04
N ASN A 38 -4.59 -0.79 -21.40
CA ASN A 38 -3.80 0.39 -21.10
C ASN A 38 -2.96 0.18 -19.85
N VAL A 39 -1.66 0.00 -20.03
CA VAL A 39 -0.66 -0.17 -18.96
C VAL A 39 0.27 1.04 -18.82
N SER A 40 0.13 2.04 -19.69
CA SER A 40 1.03 3.20 -19.75
C SER A 40 1.07 3.99 -18.43
N TRP A 41 -0.03 4.03 -17.69
CA TRP A 41 -0.12 4.67 -16.39
C TRP A 41 0.47 3.84 -15.22
N LEU A 42 0.73 2.53 -15.43
CA LEU A 42 1.37 1.63 -14.47
C LEU A 42 2.89 1.57 -14.61
N LEU A 43 3.42 1.99 -15.76
CA LEU A 43 4.84 1.93 -16.11
C LEU A 43 5.49 3.32 -16.26
N PRO A 44 5.12 4.37 -15.51
CA PRO A 44 5.62 5.70 -15.75
C PRO A 44 7.10 5.86 -15.41
N PHE A 45 7.72 6.85 -16.03
CA PHE A 45 9.09 7.29 -15.83
C PHE A 45 9.33 7.95 -14.47
N TRP A 46 8.29 8.41 -13.80
CA TRP A 46 8.36 9.20 -12.59
C TRP A 46 8.81 8.34 -11.38
N HIS A 47 9.70 8.86 -10.58
CA HIS A 47 10.26 8.23 -9.38
C HIS A 47 9.22 7.68 -8.39
N THR A 48 7.99 8.15 -8.49
CA THR A 48 6.91 7.91 -7.55
C THR A 48 6.09 6.63 -7.79
N HIS A 49 6.27 5.91 -8.94
CA HIS A 49 5.39 4.81 -9.34
C HIS A 49 6.05 3.43 -9.45
N ILE A 50 7.13 3.24 -8.72
CA ILE A 50 7.90 1.98 -8.72
C ILE A 50 7.02 0.78 -8.37
N ASP A 51 6.19 0.94 -7.33
CA ASP A 51 5.33 -0.15 -6.86
C ASP A 51 4.27 -0.52 -7.90
N ALA A 52 3.72 0.44 -8.64
CA ALA A 52 2.76 0.16 -9.70
C ALA A 52 3.34 -0.73 -10.81
N ALA A 53 4.58 -0.44 -11.23
CA ALA A 53 5.30 -1.25 -12.21
C ALA A 53 5.59 -2.66 -11.67
N ALA A 54 6.03 -2.78 -10.41
CA ALA A 54 6.28 -4.08 -9.77
C ALA A 54 4.99 -4.90 -9.63
N ASN A 55 3.88 -4.26 -9.25
CA ASN A 55 2.58 -4.91 -9.16
C ASN A 55 2.12 -5.44 -10.53
N TYR A 56 2.29 -4.63 -11.59
CA TYR A 56 1.90 -5.02 -12.94
C TYR A 56 2.79 -6.15 -13.48
N LEU A 57 4.12 -6.04 -13.39
CA LEU A 57 5.03 -7.08 -13.85
C LEU A 57 4.84 -8.38 -13.06
N GLY A 58 4.70 -8.30 -11.73
CA GLY A 58 4.39 -9.47 -10.91
C GLY A 58 3.11 -10.18 -11.35
N TRP A 59 2.08 -9.42 -11.74
CA TRP A 59 0.86 -9.97 -12.33
C TRP A 59 1.12 -10.65 -13.68
N GLU A 60 1.87 -10.04 -14.60
CA GLU A 60 2.13 -10.59 -15.92
C GLU A 60 2.90 -11.91 -15.85
N TYR A 61 3.95 -11.99 -15.02
CA TYR A 61 4.68 -13.23 -14.75
C TYR A 61 3.81 -14.29 -14.07
N PHE A 62 2.97 -13.89 -13.13
CA PHE A 62 2.02 -14.81 -12.49
C PHE A 62 0.96 -15.32 -13.48
N ARG A 63 0.46 -14.46 -14.36
CA ARG A 63 -0.55 -14.82 -15.37
C ARG A 63 -0.06 -15.90 -16.31
N SER A 64 1.21 -15.84 -16.74
CA SER A 64 1.85 -16.80 -17.63
C SER A 64 2.23 -18.12 -16.93
N SER A 65 2.33 -18.15 -15.60
CA SER A 65 2.65 -19.37 -14.83
C SER A 65 1.50 -20.41 -14.89
N PRO A 66 1.74 -21.71 -14.58
CA PRO A 66 0.70 -22.75 -14.63
C PRO A 66 -0.56 -22.37 -13.86
N ILE A 67 -1.75 -22.68 -14.40
CA ILE A 67 -3.04 -22.40 -13.75
C ILE A 67 -3.18 -23.22 -12.48
N LEU A 68 -2.87 -24.51 -12.55
CA LEU A 68 -2.90 -25.44 -11.42
C LEU A 68 -1.48 -25.64 -10.91
N GLN A 69 -1.18 -25.01 -9.80
CA GLN A 69 0.09 -25.12 -9.10
C GLN A 69 -0.15 -25.01 -7.59
N TRP A 70 0.82 -25.40 -6.78
CA TRP A 70 0.68 -25.44 -5.34
C TRP A 70 1.89 -24.80 -4.64
N PRO A 71 1.75 -23.73 -3.84
CA PRO A 71 0.52 -22.93 -3.66
C PRO A 71 0.09 -22.21 -4.96
N LEU A 72 -1.21 -21.87 -5.05
CA LEU A 72 -1.78 -21.25 -6.26
C LEU A 72 -1.06 -19.96 -6.68
N GLY A 73 -0.62 -19.16 -5.70
CA GLY A 73 0.01 -17.85 -5.91
C GLY A 73 1.48 -17.90 -6.30
N ARG A 74 2.06 -19.06 -6.56
CA ARG A 74 3.48 -19.19 -6.94
C ARG A 74 3.76 -18.59 -8.31
N THR A 75 4.94 -18.00 -8.49
CA THR A 75 5.45 -17.45 -9.76
C THR A 75 6.85 -17.99 -10.00
N PRO A 76 6.99 -19.21 -10.56
CA PRO A 76 8.28 -19.91 -10.67
C PRO A 76 9.29 -19.19 -11.57
N SER A 77 8.84 -18.49 -12.60
CA SER A 77 9.68 -17.78 -13.57
C SER A 77 10.19 -16.42 -13.09
N LEU A 78 9.98 -16.09 -11.81
CA LEU A 78 10.33 -14.78 -11.27
C LEU A 78 10.97 -14.89 -9.88
N GLY A 79 12.18 -14.36 -9.72
CA GLY A 79 12.90 -14.31 -8.45
C GLY A 79 13.85 -15.48 -8.23
N PRO A 80 14.66 -15.43 -7.16
CA PRO A 80 15.73 -16.39 -6.90
C PRO A 80 15.20 -17.77 -6.50
N GLY A 81 15.95 -18.82 -6.79
CA GLY A 81 15.73 -20.19 -6.34
C GLY A 81 14.36 -20.76 -6.73
N PRO A 82 13.42 -20.99 -5.78
CA PRO A 82 12.11 -21.60 -6.08
C PRO A 82 11.16 -20.66 -6.82
N GLY A 83 11.57 -19.44 -7.12
CA GLY A 83 10.75 -18.38 -7.64
C GLY A 83 9.93 -17.65 -6.56
N ALA A 84 9.37 -16.51 -6.91
CA ALA A 84 8.56 -15.67 -6.03
C ALA A 84 7.09 -16.12 -5.95
N SER A 85 6.26 -15.24 -5.45
CA SER A 85 4.81 -15.37 -5.47
C SER A 85 4.12 -14.05 -5.78
N ILE A 86 2.87 -14.13 -6.19
CA ILE A 86 2.02 -12.97 -6.46
C ILE A 86 1.89 -12.02 -5.25
N SER A 87 2.00 -12.54 -4.03
CA SER A 87 2.01 -11.73 -2.80
C SER A 87 3.30 -10.94 -2.62
N MET A 88 4.42 -11.42 -3.16
CA MET A 88 5.73 -10.76 -3.00
C MET A 88 5.90 -9.56 -3.92
N THR A 89 5.10 -9.46 -4.95
CA THR A 89 5.03 -8.30 -5.85
C THR A 89 3.85 -7.38 -5.54
N ASP A 90 3.15 -7.59 -4.40
CA ASP A 90 1.95 -6.85 -3.97
C ASP A 90 0.84 -6.74 -5.04
N SER A 91 0.77 -7.74 -5.94
CA SER A 91 -0.14 -7.75 -7.11
C SER A 91 -1.54 -8.23 -6.77
N ILE A 92 -1.99 -8.08 -5.55
CA ILE A 92 -3.37 -8.35 -5.07
C ILE A 92 -3.82 -9.78 -5.42
N PRO A 93 -3.38 -10.81 -4.67
CA PRO A 93 -3.73 -12.22 -4.95
C PRO A 93 -5.21 -12.46 -5.22
N LEU A 94 -6.11 -11.74 -4.54
CA LEU A 94 -7.57 -11.83 -4.76
C LEU A 94 -7.94 -11.60 -6.22
N MET A 95 -7.46 -10.50 -6.80
CA MET A 95 -7.76 -10.14 -8.19
C MET A 95 -7.03 -11.05 -9.17
N ALA A 96 -5.78 -11.39 -8.86
CA ALA A 96 -4.96 -12.27 -9.67
C ALA A 96 -5.63 -13.65 -9.84
N PHE A 97 -6.15 -14.23 -8.76
CA PHE A 97 -6.88 -15.51 -8.81
C PHE A 97 -8.19 -15.44 -9.61
N ILE A 98 -8.88 -14.29 -9.55
CA ILE A 98 -10.10 -14.09 -10.33
C ILE A 98 -9.78 -14.00 -11.82
N PHE A 99 -8.76 -13.23 -12.22
CA PHE A 99 -8.52 -12.93 -13.63
C PHE A 99 -7.62 -13.94 -14.35
N LYS A 100 -6.73 -14.66 -13.65
CA LYS A 100 -5.83 -15.64 -14.27
C LYS A 100 -6.55 -16.68 -15.14
N PRO A 101 -7.64 -17.34 -14.70
CA PRO A 101 -8.32 -18.35 -15.51
C PRO A 101 -8.86 -17.82 -16.85
N PHE A 102 -9.19 -16.52 -16.92
CA PHE A 102 -9.74 -15.91 -18.13
C PHE A 102 -8.69 -15.29 -19.04
N THR A 103 -7.49 -15.02 -18.52
CA THR A 103 -6.45 -14.26 -19.24
C THR A 103 -5.18 -15.08 -19.50
N HIS A 104 -5.06 -16.27 -18.95
CA HIS A 104 -3.87 -17.13 -19.10
C HIS A 104 -3.48 -17.38 -20.56
N TRP A 105 -4.46 -17.62 -21.43
CA TRP A 105 -4.24 -17.87 -22.86
C TRP A 105 -4.25 -16.61 -23.74
N TYR A 106 -4.47 -15.44 -23.13
CA TYR A 106 -4.45 -14.17 -23.85
C TYR A 106 -3.03 -13.61 -23.88
N HIS A 107 -2.42 -13.56 -25.06
CA HIS A 107 -1.03 -13.10 -25.23
C HIS A 107 -0.87 -11.57 -25.28
N GLY A 108 -1.95 -10.80 -25.27
CA GLY A 108 -1.90 -9.35 -25.21
C GLY A 108 -1.72 -8.83 -23.77
N THR A 109 -1.43 -7.54 -23.64
CA THR A 109 -1.36 -6.83 -22.36
C THR A 109 -2.70 -6.86 -21.64
N PHE A 110 -2.69 -7.16 -20.34
CA PHE A 110 -3.90 -7.13 -19.51
C PHE A 110 -3.58 -6.65 -18.10
N GLN A 111 -4.33 -5.67 -17.61
CA GLN A 111 -4.25 -5.21 -16.22
C GLN A 111 -5.65 -5.15 -15.60
N TYR A 112 -5.74 -5.41 -14.31
CA TYR A 112 -6.97 -5.28 -13.52
C TYR A 112 -6.92 -4.14 -12.49
N PHE A 113 -5.81 -3.41 -12.40
CA PHE A 113 -5.58 -2.41 -11.36
C PHE A 113 -6.56 -1.24 -11.43
N GLY A 114 -6.98 -0.86 -12.62
CA GLY A 114 -8.02 0.16 -12.79
C GLY A 114 -9.40 -0.32 -12.33
N ILE A 115 -9.75 -1.57 -12.61
CA ILE A 115 -10.97 -2.22 -12.08
C ILE A 115 -10.88 -2.32 -10.55
N TRP A 116 -9.72 -2.70 -10.01
CA TRP A 116 -9.47 -2.75 -8.58
C TRP A 116 -9.67 -1.38 -7.91
N THR A 117 -9.13 -0.33 -8.51
CA THR A 117 -9.32 1.04 -8.02
C THR A 117 -10.81 1.42 -7.98
N LEU A 118 -11.59 1.10 -9.01
CA LEU A 118 -13.04 1.29 -9.00
C LEU A 118 -13.71 0.51 -7.86
N VAL A 119 -13.32 -0.77 -7.68
CA VAL A 119 -13.82 -1.60 -6.57
C VAL A 119 -13.50 -0.94 -5.23
N CYS A 120 -12.29 -0.41 -5.03
CA CYS A 120 -11.91 0.27 -3.79
C CYS A 120 -12.77 1.51 -3.53
N PHE A 121 -13.02 2.37 -4.50
CA PHE A 121 -13.91 3.53 -4.36
C PHE A 121 -15.34 3.13 -4.00
N VAL A 122 -15.90 2.16 -4.72
CA VAL A 122 -17.27 1.68 -4.49
C VAL A 122 -17.38 1.00 -3.13
N MET A 123 -16.46 0.13 -2.77
CA MET A 123 -16.50 -0.59 -1.51
C MET A 123 -16.21 0.32 -0.31
N GLN A 124 -15.37 1.36 -0.47
CA GLN A 124 -15.15 2.40 0.54
C GLN A 124 -16.46 3.15 0.83
N ALA A 125 -17.20 3.53 -0.22
CA ALA A 125 -18.51 4.15 -0.10
C ALA A 125 -19.54 3.21 0.55
N VAL A 126 -19.61 1.95 0.14
CA VAL A 126 -20.56 0.96 0.68
C VAL A 126 -20.25 0.65 2.15
N ALA A 127 -18.97 0.47 2.49
CA ALA A 127 -18.57 0.16 3.86
C ALA A 127 -18.85 1.32 4.82
N SER A 128 -18.49 2.55 4.44
CA SER A 128 -18.79 3.75 5.22
C SER A 128 -20.30 4.02 5.34
N TRP A 129 -21.06 3.78 4.26
CA TRP A 129 -22.52 3.86 4.29
C TRP A 129 -23.13 2.89 5.30
N LYS A 130 -22.68 1.64 5.31
CA LYS A 130 -23.14 0.63 6.28
C LYS A 130 -22.75 0.99 7.70
N LEU A 131 -21.51 1.41 7.92
CA LEU A 131 -21.01 1.83 9.24
C LEU A 131 -21.79 3.03 9.79
N LEU A 132 -21.89 4.11 9.02
CA LEU A 132 -22.62 5.30 9.43
C LEU A 132 -24.12 5.03 9.62
N GLY A 133 -24.70 4.10 8.87
CA GLY A 133 -26.12 3.72 8.96
C GLY A 133 -26.54 3.18 10.34
N ILE A 134 -25.59 2.77 11.19
CA ILE A 134 -25.88 2.37 12.58
C ILE A 134 -26.44 3.56 13.36
N TRP A 135 -25.91 4.75 13.16
CA TRP A 135 -26.28 5.97 13.91
C TRP A 135 -27.03 7.02 13.08
N VAL A 136 -26.75 7.12 11.78
CA VAL A 136 -27.28 8.17 10.88
C VAL A 136 -28.40 7.60 10.03
N LYS A 137 -29.66 7.96 10.33
CA LYS A 137 -30.84 7.41 9.63
C LYS A 137 -31.20 8.16 8.33
N GLY A 138 -30.91 9.46 8.26
CA GLY A 138 -31.19 10.28 7.09
C GLY A 138 -30.28 9.92 5.90
N ARG A 139 -30.83 9.47 4.77
CA ARG A 139 -30.05 9.01 3.61
C ARG A 139 -29.13 10.10 3.04
N PHE A 140 -29.65 11.33 2.89
CA PHE A 140 -28.85 12.46 2.39
C PHE A 140 -27.66 12.79 3.31
N THR A 141 -27.93 12.95 4.60
CA THR A 141 -26.89 13.23 5.61
C THR A 141 -25.85 12.10 5.71
N ARG A 142 -26.30 10.85 5.58
CA ARG A 142 -25.43 9.67 5.54
C ARG A 142 -24.53 9.70 4.29
N GLY A 143 -25.09 10.10 3.12
CA GLY A 143 -24.33 10.25 1.88
C GLY A 143 -23.25 11.32 1.99
N LEU A 144 -23.55 12.48 2.59
CA LEU A 144 -22.55 13.51 2.86
C LEU A 144 -21.43 12.99 3.77
N GLY A 145 -21.80 12.29 4.86
CA GLY A 145 -20.83 11.63 5.71
C GLY A 145 -19.96 10.60 4.97
N CYS A 146 -20.58 9.80 4.10
CA CYS A 146 -19.91 8.79 3.26
C CYS A 146 -18.87 9.44 2.33
N CYS A 147 -19.16 10.60 1.74
CA CYS A 147 -18.22 11.31 0.88
C CYS A 147 -16.89 11.62 1.59
N PHE A 148 -16.90 12.02 2.88
CA PHE A 148 -15.66 12.25 3.64
C PHE A 148 -14.79 11.01 3.72
N PHE A 149 -15.36 9.81 3.85
CA PHE A 149 -14.62 8.56 3.88
C PHE A 149 -14.03 8.20 2.51
N VAL A 150 -14.72 8.52 1.44
CA VAL A 150 -14.28 8.25 0.06
C VAL A 150 -13.19 9.22 -0.39
N ILE A 151 -13.21 10.48 0.11
CA ILE A 151 -12.17 11.48 -0.21
C ILE A 151 -11.16 11.65 0.94
N THR A 152 -11.05 10.67 1.84
CA THR A 152 -10.02 10.71 2.90
C THR A 152 -8.63 10.73 2.28
N PRO A 153 -7.77 11.72 2.60
CA PRO A 153 -6.43 11.79 2.04
C PRO A 153 -5.62 10.51 2.22
N ALA A 154 -5.69 9.87 3.38
CA ALA A 154 -5.00 8.60 3.64
C ALA A 154 -5.44 7.45 2.71
N PHE A 155 -6.70 7.42 2.26
CA PHE A 155 -7.17 6.46 1.26
C PHE A 155 -6.71 6.83 -0.15
N LEU A 156 -6.85 8.11 -0.52
CA LEU A 156 -6.49 8.60 -1.85
C LEU A 156 -4.98 8.49 -2.11
N ASP A 157 -4.16 8.72 -1.10
CA ASP A 157 -2.71 8.61 -1.18
C ASP A 157 -2.27 7.19 -1.60
N ARG A 158 -2.92 6.15 -1.08
CA ARG A 158 -2.60 4.75 -1.42
C ARG A 158 -3.00 4.32 -2.83
N LEU A 159 -3.87 5.07 -3.48
CA LEU A 159 -4.29 4.77 -4.86
C LEU A 159 -3.19 5.02 -5.90
N THR A 160 -2.15 5.77 -5.56
CA THR A 160 -1.04 6.08 -6.47
C THR A 160 0.07 5.03 -6.48
N PHE A 161 0.28 4.30 -5.36
CA PHE A 161 1.51 3.52 -5.18
C PHE A 161 1.28 2.09 -4.70
N HIS A 162 0.31 1.88 -3.83
CA HIS A 162 0.12 0.60 -3.13
C HIS A 162 -1.31 0.10 -3.30
N PHE A 163 -1.62 -0.45 -4.45
CA PHE A 163 -2.99 -0.88 -4.79
C PHE A 163 -3.59 -1.85 -3.76
N GLY A 164 -2.82 -2.78 -3.20
CA GLY A 164 -3.30 -3.67 -2.16
C GLY A 164 -3.70 -2.91 -0.88
N LEU A 165 -2.95 -1.88 -0.51
CA LEU A 165 -3.21 -1.06 0.67
C LEU A 165 -4.40 -0.12 0.51
N SER A 166 -4.84 0.19 -0.71
CA SER A 166 -6.03 1.03 -0.95
C SER A 166 -7.35 0.38 -0.52
N ALA A 167 -7.34 -0.89 -0.11
CA ALA A 167 -8.54 -1.59 0.38
C ALA A 167 -8.94 -1.21 1.81
N HIS A 168 -8.89 0.06 2.20
CA HIS A 168 -9.30 0.53 3.53
C HIS A 168 -10.74 0.14 3.90
N TRP A 169 -11.58 -0.13 2.90
CA TRP A 169 -12.95 -0.60 3.10
C TRP A 169 -13.06 -1.89 3.92
N VAL A 170 -12.04 -2.75 3.96
CA VAL A 170 -12.08 -3.96 4.81
C VAL A 170 -12.04 -3.60 6.31
N VAL A 171 -11.30 -2.53 6.66
CA VAL A 171 -11.25 -2.00 8.03
C VAL A 171 -12.61 -1.40 8.41
N LEU A 172 -13.23 -0.65 7.49
CA LEU A 172 -14.58 -0.11 7.71
C LEU A 172 -15.64 -1.21 7.86
N PHE A 173 -15.54 -2.30 7.08
CA PHE A 173 -16.43 -3.46 7.27
C PHE A 173 -16.17 -4.18 8.59
N ALA A 174 -14.92 -4.29 9.05
CA ALA A 174 -14.63 -4.85 10.36
C ALA A 174 -15.27 -4.01 11.49
N LEU A 175 -15.16 -2.68 11.41
CA LEU A 175 -15.85 -1.77 12.33
C LEU A 175 -17.39 -1.91 12.23
N TYR A 176 -17.94 -2.01 11.02
CA TYR A 176 -19.37 -2.24 10.83
C TYR A 176 -19.83 -3.55 11.47
N LEU A 177 -19.12 -4.65 11.25
CA LEU A 177 -19.47 -5.97 11.83
C LEU A 177 -19.35 -5.95 13.36
N PHE A 178 -18.37 -5.23 13.90
CA PHE A 178 -18.22 -5.06 15.34
C PHE A 178 -19.39 -4.29 15.96
N PHE A 179 -19.76 -3.15 15.39
CA PHE A 179 -20.83 -2.30 15.95
C PHE A 179 -22.24 -2.79 15.63
N LYS A 180 -22.41 -3.63 14.61
CA LYS A 180 -23.71 -4.24 14.28
C LYS A 180 -24.24 -5.17 15.39
N ARG A 181 -23.36 -5.68 16.24
CA ARG A 181 -23.65 -6.57 17.38
C ARG A 181 -24.17 -7.97 17.04
N ASP A 182 -24.65 -8.23 15.83
CA ASP A 182 -25.03 -9.56 15.38
C ASP A 182 -23.78 -10.31 14.92
N PHE A 183 -23.18 -11.12 15.83
CA PHE A 183 -21.96 -11.85 15.50
C PHE A 183 -22.24 -12.95 14.47
N SER A 184 -21.56 -12.90 13.34
CA SER A 184 -21.62 -13.92 12.29
C SER A 184 -20.21 -14.39 11.94
N LEU A 185 -19.85 -15.61 12.36
CA LEU A 185 -18.54 -16.19 12.07
C LEU A 185 -18.28 -16.26 10.55
N LYS A 186 -19.31 -16.59 9.74
CA LYS A 186 -19.17 -16.68 8.28
C LYS A 186 -18.74 -15.35 7.66
N LEU A 187 -19.32 -14.22 8.11
CA LEU A 187 -18.94 -12.89 7.60
C LEU A 187 -17.53 -12.50 8.06
N TRP A 188 -17.15 -12.84 9.28
CA TRP A 188 -15.79 -12.59 9.78
C TRP A 188 -14.74 -13.41 9.03
N ILE A 189 -15.00 -14.71 8.78
CA ILE A 189 -14.11 -15.56 7.99
C ILE A 189 -14.00 -15.02 6.57
N ALA A 190 -15.11 -14.67 5.91
CA ALA A 190 -15.10 -14.13 4.56
C ALA A 190 -14.28 -12.82 4.50
N LEU A 191 -14.49 -11.90 5.46
CA LEU A 191 -13.73 -10.65 5.52
C LEU A 191 -12.24 -10.89 5.79
N GLY A 192 -11.90 -11.82 6.69
CA GLY A 192 -10.52 -12.20 6.99
C GLY A 192 -9.80 -12.80 5.79
N VAL A 193 -10.43 -13.76 5.10
CA VAL A 193 -9.88 -14.37 3.87
C VAL A 193 -9.67 -13.33 2.77
N VAL A 194 -10.68 -12.52 2.50
CA VAL A 194 -10.59 -11.44 1.50
C VAL A 194 -9.45 -10.47 1.85
N SER A 195 -9.36 -10.04 3.11
CA SER A 195 -8.29 -9.13 3.56
C SER A 195 -6.90 -9.76 3.40
N THR A 196 -6.76 -11.06 3.71
CA THR A 196 -5.50 -11.81 3.58
C THR A 196 -5.07 -11.92 2.11
N LEU A 197 -6.01 -12.16 1.20
CA LEU A 197 -5.75 -12.23 -0.24
C LEU A 197 -5.54 -10.84 -0.89
N ILE A 198 -5.81 -9.76 -0.17
CA ILE A 198 -5.51 -8.40 -0.64
C ILE A 198 -4.17 -7.95 -0.09
N GLN A 199 -4.05 -7.84 1.25
CA GLN A 199 -2.86 -7.29 1.90
C GLN A 199 -2.77 -7.73 3.37
N PRO A 200 -1.65 -8.35 3.82
CA PRO A 200 -1.50 -8.87 5.18
C PRO A 200 -1.70 -7.83 6.29
N TYR A 201 -1.26 -6.57 6.10
CA TYR A 201 -1.47 -5.51 7.10
C TYR A 201 -2.95 -5.27 7.40
N LEU A 202 -3.79 -5.25 6.37
CA LEU A 202 -5.24 -5.08 6.52
C LEU A 202 -5.87 -6.31 7.18
N ALA A 203 -5.36 -7.50 6.86
CA ALA A 203 -5.80 -8.75 7.50
C ALA A 203 -5.52 -8.76 9.01
N ILE A 204 -4.36 -8.25 9.45
CA ILE A 204 -4.03 -8.11 10.88
C ILE A 204 -5.01 -7.15 11.56
N MET A 205 -5.32 -6.00 10.95
CA MET A 205 -6.29 -5.05 11.51
C MET A 205 -7.69 -5.67 11.65
N VAL A 206 -8.16 -6.36 10.60
CA VAL A 206 -9.45 -7.06 10.61
C VAL A 206 -9.47 -8.16 11.68
N SER A 207 -8.38 -8.93 11.80
CA SER A 207 -8.24 -10.03 12.77
C SER A 207 -8.27 -9.53 14.21
N ALA A 208 -7.65 -8.40 14.50
CA ALA A 208 -7.67 -7.80 15.83
C ALA A 208 -9.08 -7.33 16.23
N VAL A 209 -9.81 -6.71 15.30
CA VAL A 209 -11.22 -6.34 15.55
C VAL A 209 -12.11 -7.58 15.71
N PHE A 210 -11.87 -8.64 14.90
CA PHE A 210 -12.53 -9.94 15.07
C PHE A 210 -12.27 -10.53 16.45
N LEU A 211 -11.03 -10.54 16.91
CA LEU A 211 -10.66 -11.13 18.21
C LEU A 211 -11.42 -10.46 19.37
N VAL A 212 -11.50 -9.14 19.41
CA VAL A 212 -12.27 -8.45 20.45
C VAL A 212 -13.78 -8.59 20.28
N ALA A 213 -14.27 -8.72 19.04
CA ALA A 213 -15.69 -9.04 18.77
C ALA A 213 -16.03 -10.45 19.26
N LEU A 214 -15.10 -11.39 19.11
CA LEU A 214 -15.25 -12.77 19.52
C LEU A 214 -15.20 -12.96 21.05
N PHE A 215 -14.47 -12.08 21.76
CA PHE A 215 -14.27 -12.20 23.19
C PHE A 215 -15.59 -12.16 23.96
N GLY A 216 -15.81 -13.19 24.81
CA GLY A 216 -17.06 -13.40 25.54
C GLY A 216 -18.15 -14.15 24.76
N ASN A 217 -17.89 -14.61 23.54
CA ASN A 217 -18.81 -15.47 22.80
C ASN A 217 -18.66 -16.93 23.21
N PRO A 218 -19.75 -17.69 23.22
CA PRO A 218 -19.68 -19.13 23.43
C PRO A 218 -18.87 -19.80 22.31
N SER A 219 -18.13 -20.86 22.65
CA SER A 219 -17.24 -21.58 21.74
C SER A 219 -16.12 -20.71 21.15
N PHE A 220 -15.60 -19.77 21.94
CA PHE A 220 -14.50 -18.87 21.58
C PHE A 220 -13.36 -19.59 20.83
N LEU A 221 -12.81 -20.65 21.44
CA LEU A 221 -11.65 -21.36 20.87
C LEU A 221 -11.97 -22.01 19.51
N LYS A 222 -13.13 -22.68 19.39
CA LYS A 222 -13.54 -23.32 18.11
C LYS A 222 -13.69 -22.29 16.99
N ARG A 223 -14.26 -21.13 17.28
CA ARG A 223 -14.46 -20.04 16.31
C ARG A 223 -13.14 -19.38 15.94
N LEU A 224 -12.24 -19.19 16.91
CA LEU A 224 -10.90 -18.68 16.67
C LEU A 224 -10.10 -19.63 15.78
N VAL A 225 -10.08 -20.91 16.09
CA VAL A 225 -9.38 -21.92 15.28
C VAL A 225 -9.92 -21.95 13.85
N ALA A 226 -11.25 -21.97 13.68
CA ALA A 226 -11.85 -21.95 12.34
C ALA A 226 -11.45 -20.69 11.53
N TYR A 227 -11.40 -19.53 12.18
CA TYR A 227 -10.94 -18.30 11.56
C TYR A 227 -9.46 -18.37 11.17
N LEU A 228 -8.58 -18.78 12.10
CA LEU A 228 -7.14 -18.87 11.86
C LEU A 228 -6.80 -19.90 10.76
N LEU A 229 -7.48 -21.05 10.73
CA LEU A 229 -7.31 -22.03 9.65
C LEU A 229 -7.70 -21.45 8.29
N ALA A 230 -8.80 -20.71 8.22
CA ALA A 230 -9.25 -20.11 6.96
C ALA A 230 -8.28 -19.04 6.44
N ILE A 231 -7.83 -18.12 7.29
CA ILE A 231 -6.87 -17.08 6.87
C ILE A 231 -5.48 -17.67 6.62
N GLY A 232 -5.04 -18.66 7.41
CA GLY A 232 -3.78 -19.37 7.20
C GLY A 232 -3.75 -20.12 5.87
N PHE A 233 -4.83 -20.79 5.51
CA PHE A 233 -4.98 -21.43 4.20
C PHE A 233 -4.96 -20.39 3.06
N ALA A 234 -5.66 -19.27 3.21
CA ALA A 234 -5.62 -18.18 2.22
C ALA A 234 -4.20 -17.61 2.07
N ALA A 235 -3.48 -17.39 3.17
CA ALA A 235 -2.09 -16.91 3.17
C ALA A 235 -1.14 -17.90 2.48
N TYR A 236 -1.33 -19.19 2.74
CA TYR A 236 -0.57 -20.25 2.08
C TYR A 236 -0.83 -20.25 0.58
N GLN A 237 -2.09 -20.22 0.16
CA GLN A 237 -2.45 -20.19 -1.26
C GLN A 237 -1.98 -18.92 -1.98
N ALA A 238 -1.93 -17.79 -1.30
CA ALA A 238 -1.35 -16.56 -1.83
C ALA A 238 0.18 -16.62 -2.01
N GLY A 239 0.84 -17.68 -1.51
CA GLY A 239 2.28 -17.89 -1.61
C GLY A 239 3.11 -17.07 -0.63
N LEU A 240 2.54 -16.65 0.52
CA LEU A 240 3.27 -15.89 1.53
C LEU A 240 4.42 -16.69 2.19
N PHE A 241 4.42 -18.02 2.07
CA PHE A 241 5.39 -18.91 2.69
C PHE A 241 6.29 -19.64 1.69
N VAL A 242 6.43 -19.14 0.46
CA VAL A 242 7.27 -19.78 -0.58
C VAL A 242 8.74 -19.92 -0.13
N PHE A 243 9.27 -18.93 0.58
CA PHE A 243 10.59 -18.96 1.19
C PHE A 243 10.57 -19.42 2.67
N GLY A 244 9.51 -20.13 3.11
CA GLY A 244 9.34 -20.52 4.51
C GLY A 244 8.97 -19.35 5.42
N PHE A 245 9.33 -19.46 6.69
CA PHE A 245 9.16 -18.42 7.71
C PHE A 245 10.42 -17.58 7.91
N SER A 246 11.34 -17.57 6.94
CA SER A 246 12.55 -16.79 7.02
C SER A 246 12.24 -15.29 7.14
N ASN A 247 12.95 -14.65 8.05
CA ASN A 247 12.79 -13.22 8.32
C ASN A 247 13.24 -12.41 7.09
N ALA A 248 12.28 -11.83 6.38
CA ALA A 248 12.58 -10.75 5.44
C ALA A 248 12.91 -9.50 6.28
N GLY A 249 14.16 -9.36 6.70
CA GLY A 249 14.77 -8.24 7.39
C GLY A 249 13.90 -7.45 8.38
N SER A 250 14.42 -7.14 9.53
CA SER A 250 13.77 -6.27 10.53
C SER A 250 13.89 -4.78 10.20
N ASP A 251 14.58 -4.46 9.11
CA ASP A 251 14.91 -3.10 8.72
C ASP A 251 13.66 -2.29 8.37
N GLY A 252 13.51 -1.16 9.06
CA GLY A 252 12.37 -0.24 8.87
C GLY A 252 11.38 -0.18 10.04
N PHE A 253 11.40 -1.10 11.02
CA PHE A 253 10.64 -0.92 12.25
C PHE A 253 11.21 0.28 13.02
N GLY A 254 10.35 1.21 13.44
CA GLY A 254 10.79 2.51 13.95
C GLY A 254 10.85 3.59 12.87
N THR A 255 11.52 3.31 11.75
CA THR A 255 11.61 4.24 10.61
C THR A 255 10.25 4.43 9.92
N PHE A 256 9.56 3.32 9.59
CA PHE A 256 8.23 3.35 8.95
C PHE A 256 7.10 3.37 10.00
N SER A 257 7.27 4.17 11.04
CA SER A 257 6.28 4.40 12.09
C SER A 257 5.30 5.53 11.72
N SER A 258 4.39 5.87 12.62
CA SER A 258 3.49 7.01 12.48
C SER A 258 3.94 8.14 13.39
N ASN A 259 3.83 9.38 12.90
CA ASN A 259 4.00 10.58 13.74
C ASN A 259 2.76 10.78 14.62
N ALA A 260 2.93 11.31 15.82
CA ALA A 260 1.80 11.62 16.71
C ALA A 260 0.84 12.66 16.09
N LEU A 261 1.30 13.44 15.13
CA LEU A 261 0.51 14.44 14.40
C LEU A 261 -0.10 13.90 13.10
N SER A 262 0.14 12.65 12.70
CA SER A 262 -0.29 12.10 11.40
C SER A 262 -1.77 12.29 11.06
N MET A 263 -2.66 12.34 12.06
CA MET A 263 -4.10 12.56 11.82
C MET A 263 -4.46 14.01 11.51
N VAL A 264 -3.59 14.95 11.83
CA VAL A 264 -3.82 16.40 11.68
C VAL A 264 -2.83 17.07 10.74
N ASP A 265 -1.71 16.43 10.45
CA ASP A 265 -0.68 16.88 9.52
C ASP A 265 -1.02 16.45 8.09
N PRO A 266 -1.12 17.39 7.12
CA PRO A 266 -1.47 17.07 5.73
C PRO A 266 -0.37 16.31 4.97
N GLY A 267 0.71 15.96 5.62
CA GLY A 267 1.84 15.25 5.04
C GLY A 267 2.69 16.13 4.14
N PHE A 268 3.97 15.78 4.05
CA PHE A 268 4.90 16.41 3.14
C PHE A 268 5.01 15.61 1.85
N PRO A 269 5.09 16.26 0.70
CA PRO A 269 5.36 15.58 -0.54
C PRO A 269 6.78 15.00 -0.50
N ASP A 270 6.85 13.69 -0.45
CA ASP A 270 8.06 12.96 -0.80
C ASP A 270 8.10 12.83 -2.32
N PHE A 271 9.27 13.07 -2.95
CA PHE A 271 9.43 12.90 -4.40
C PHE A 271 8.37 13.64 -5.25
N ASP A 272 8.25 14.97 -5.12
CA ASP A 272 7.34 15.83 -5.89
C ASP A 272 5.83 15.75 -5.53
N ARG A 273 5.44 15.05 -4.47
CA ARG A 273 4.04 15.09 -3.99
C ARG A 273 3.70 16.43 -3.36
N LEU A 274 2.46 16.83 -3.51
CA LEU A 274 1.93 18.05 -2.88
C LEU A 274 1.20 17.68 -1.58
N PRO A 275 1.26 18.55 -0.54
CA PRO A 275 0.53 18.30 0.69
C PRO A 275 -0.97 18.23 0.43
N TRP A 276 -1.67 17.38 1.19
CA TRP A 276 -3.12 17.18 1.08
C TRP A 276 -3.96 18.35 1.60
N SER A 277 -3.33 19.40 2.09
CA SER A 277 -4.00 20.67 2.45
C SER A 277 -3.07 21.84 2.16
N THR A 278 -3.65 22.91 1.63
CA THR A 278 -2.98 24.21 1.46
C THR A 278 -3.25 25.15 2.64
N ARG A 279 -4.14 24.79 3.55
CA ARG A 279 -4.59 25.61 4.69
C ARG A 279 -4.09 25.14 6.02
N VAL A 280 -3.93 23.83 6.17
CA VAL A 280 -3.34 23.24 7.37
C VAL A 280 -1.83 23.20 7.15
N PRO A 281 -1.02 23.79 8.04
CA PRO A 281 0.43 23.73 7.91
C PRO A 281 0.93 22.30 8.07
N ASN A 282 1.98 21.92 7.35
CA ASN A 282 2.69 20.68 7.57
C ASN A 282 3.97 20.92 8.37
N VAL A 283 4.41 19.90 9.08
CA VAL A 283 5.65 19.91 9.88
C VAL A 283 6.44 18.63 9.68
N TRP A 284 6.03 17.83 8.72
CA TRP A 284 6.59 16.51 8.50
C TRP A 284 7.75 16.59 7.52
N GLU A 285 8.96 16.37 8.01
CA GLU A 285 10.12 16.12 7.15
C GLU A 285 10.23 14.63 6.83
N ASN A 286 10.84 14.29 5.71
CA ASN A 286 10.94 12.94 5.17
C ASN A 286 11.79 12.04 6.09
N THR A 287 11.14 11.36 7.03
CA THR A 287 11.77 10.49 8.04
C THR A 287 11.41 9.01 7.84
N GLY A 288 10.76 8.63 6.72
CA GLY A 288 10.17 7.29 6.52
C GLY A 288 8.78 7.15 7.13
N GLN A 289 8.31 8.11 7.94
CA GLN A 289 6.99 8.09 8.57
C GLN A 289 5.81 8.31 7.61
N TYR A 290 6.07 8.59 6.32
CA TYR A 290 5.04 8.68 5.27
C TYR A 290 4.16 7.41 5.20
N GLU A 291 4.67 6.27 5.63
CA GLU A 291 3.90 5.03 5.70
C GLU A 291 2.77 5.08 6.75
N GLY A 292 2.93 5.90 7.77
CA GLY A 292 1.93 6.17 8.80
C GLY A 292 1.01 7.36 8.48
N PHE A 293 0.95 7.82 7.23
CA PHE A 293 0.09 8.92 6.82
C PHE A 293 -1.39 8.63 7.09
N ALA A 294 -2.06 9.54 7.83
CA ALA A 294 -3.43 9.34 8.34
C ALA A 294 -4.25 10.63 8.37
N PHE A 295 -3.87 11.64 7.60
CA PHE A 295 -4.55 12.94 7.61
C PHE A 295 -6.05 12.79 7.36
N LEU A 296 -6.84 13.38 8.25
CA LEU A 296 -8.30 13.29 8.23
C LEU A 296 -8.95 14.18 7.16
N GLY A 297 -8.22 15.22 6.72
CA GLY A 297 -8.73 16.28 5.85
C GLY A 297 -9.23 17.50 6.63
N SER A 298 -9.03 18.68 6.06
CA SER A 298 -9.39 19.98 6.67
C SER A 298 -10.87 20.08 7.03
N GLY A 299 -11.74 19.52 6.19
CA GLY A 299 -13.18 19.48 6.46
C GLY A 299 -13.54 18.70 7.72
N VAL A 300 -12.96 17.51 7.89
CA VAL A 300 -13.17 16.66 9.09
C VAL A 300 -12.61 17.35 10.33
N LEU A 301 -11.43 17.99 10.25
CA LEU A 301 -10.85 18.76 11.35
C LEU A 301 -11.78 19.90 11.79
N LEU A 302 -12.32 20.67 10.84
CA LEU A 302 -13.24 21.75 11.13
C LEU A 302 -14.58 21.26 11.68
N ILE A 303 -15.10 20.12 11.20
CA ILE A 303 -16.26 19.48 11.83
C ILE A 303 -15.97 19.21 13.30
N GLY A 304 -14.80 18.66 13.61
CA GLY A 304 -14.36 18.42 14.98
C GLY A 304 -14.37 19.69 15.83
N ILE A 305 -13.73 20.75 15.35
CA ILE A 305 -13.70 22.05 16.04
C ILE A 305 -15.12 22.57 16.30
N LEU A 306 -15.97 22.59 15.27
CA LEU A 306 -17.35 23.09 15.40
C LEU A 306 -18.19 22.25 16.38
N VAL A 307 -18.01 20.91 16.37
CA VAL A 307 -18.66 20.02 17.34
C VAL A 307 -18.17 20.33 18.76
N PHE A 308 -16.86 20.53 18.94
CA PHE A 308 -16.27 20.87 20.23
C PHE A 308 -16.83 22.21 20.75
N LEU A 309 -16.79 23.26 19.95
CA LEU A 309 -17.30 24.58 20.30
C LEU A 309 -18.81 24.55 20.61
N ASN A 310 -19.60 23.86 19.79
CA ASN A 310 -21.04 23.71 20.03
C ASN A 310 -21.32 23.05 21.39
N ARG A 311 -20.55 22.03 21.75
CA ARG A 311 -20.70 21.38 23.07
C ARG A 311 -20.26 22.28 24.22
N LEU A 312 -19.22 23.07 24.02
CA LEU A 312 -18.71 24.02 25.03
C LEU A 312 -19.78 25.12 25.30
N ILE A 313 -20.27 25.75 24.24
CA ILE A 313 -21.26 26.86 24.33
C ILE A 313 -22.58 26.39 24.96
N LEU A 314 -23.06 25.20 24.58
CA LEU A 314 -24.31 24.66 25.15
C LEU A 314 -24.15 24.07 26.56
N GLY A 315 -23.03 24.27 27.23
CA GLY A 315 -22.76 23.77 28.59
C GLY A 315 -22.70 22.24 28.72
N ARG A 316 -22.81 21.49 27.58
CA ARG A 316 -22.82 20.04 27.59
C ARG A 316 -21.42 19.41 27.77
N GLY A 317 -20.37 20.22 27.61
CA GLY A 317 -18.98 19.83 27.79
C GLY A 317 -18.39 20.11 29.17
N LEU A 318 -18.93 21.07 29.90
CA LEU A 318 -18.35 21.57 31.16
C LEU A 318 -18.43 20.59 32.36
N LYS A 319 -19.26 19.56 32.27
CA LYS A 319 -19.37 18.55 33.34
C LYS A 319 -18.12 17.70 33.53
N ASN A 320 -17.24 17.63 32.52
CA ASN A 320 -15.96 16.92 32.59
C ASN A 320 -14.82 17.90 32.34
N VAL A 321 -14.29 18.50 33.40
CA VAL A 321 -13.28 19.57 33.38
C VAL A 321 -11.97 19.09 32.68
N TRP A 322 -11.53 17.88 32.98
CA TRP A 322 -10.22 17.37 32.52
C TRP A 322 -9.99 17.35 31.02
N PRO A 323 -10.91 16.85 30.16
CA PRO A 323 -10.66 16.85 28.72
C PRO A 323 -10.57 18.27 28.13
N ASN A 324 -11.31 19.23 28.70
CA ASN A 324 -11.26 20.63 28.27
C ASN A 324 -9.96 21.32 28.68
N LEU A 325 -9.37 20.90 29.80
CA LEU A 325 -8.09 21.43 30.26
C LEU A 325 -6.97 21.14 29.28
N VAL A 326 -6.95 19.94 28.69
CA VAL A 326 -5.96 19.57 27.66
C VAL A 326 -6.02 20.53 26.46
N VAL A 327 -7.23 20.85 25.97
CA VAL A 327 -7.41 21.80 24.87
C VAL A 327 -7.00 23.22 25.29
N LEU A 328 -7.31 23.64 26.50
CA LEU A 328 -6.93 24.98 27.02
C LEU A 328 -5.40 25.11 27.11
N VAL A 329 -4.71 24.08 27.61
CA VAL A 329 -3.24 24.06 27.67
C VAL A 329 -2.64 24.09 26.26
N ALA A 330 -3.16 23.29 25.35
CA ALA A 330 -2.71 23.29 23.95
C ALA A 330 -2.98 24.65 23.27
N PHE A 331 -4.11 25.29 23.57
CA PHE A 331 -4.43 26.62 23.06
C PHE A 331 -3.47 27.66 23.63
N GLY A 332 -3.19 27.64 24.94
CA GLY A 332 -2.18 28.51 25.56
C GLY A 332 -0.80 28.34 24.92
N ASN A 333 -0.38 27.10 24.70
CA ASN A 333 0.88 26.81 24.00
C ASN A 333 0.89 27.33 22.55
N PHE A 334 -0.23 27.22 21.82
CA PHE A 334 -0.36 27.78 20.48
C PHE A 334 -0.27 29.30 20.48
N VAL A 335 -0.98 29.97 21.38
CA VAL A 335 -0.93 31.44 21.51
C VAL A 335 0.48 31.93 21.87
N TYR A 336 1.19 31.18 22.72
CA TYR A 336 2.56 31.52 23.11
C TYR A 336 3.59 31.30 21.98
N ARG A 337 3.53 30.15 21.31
CA ARG A 337 4.53 29.75 20.32
C ARG A 337 4.22 30.20 18.89
N GLN A 338 2.95 30.28 18.51
CA GLN A 338 2.45 30.69 17.20
C GLN A 338 3.10 29.95 16.01
N ASN A 339 3.49 28.68 16.22
CA ASN A 339 4.15 27.87 15.18
C ASN A 339 3.24 26.72 14.72
N ALA A 340 3.62 26.09 13.58
CA ALA A 340 2.86 25.02 12.94
C ALA A 340 2.64 23.83 13.89
N ILE A 341 3.67 23.39 14.61
CA ILE A 341 3.58 22.24 15.54
C ILE A 341 2.55 22.52 16.64
N SER A 342 2.60 23.70 17.28
CA SER A 342 1.65 24.05 18.34
C SER A 342 0.21 24.13 17.83
N MET A 343 0.00 24.56 16.59
CA MET A 343 -1.32 24.53 15.93
C MET A 343 -1.80 23.09 15.73
N LEU A 344 -0.97 22.20 15.19
CA LEU A 344 -1.33 20.80 14.98
C LEU A 344 -1.58 20.07 16.30
N VAL A 345 -0.80 20.34 17.34
CA VAL A 345 -1.04 19.82 18.70
C VAL A 345 -2.40 20.28 19.23
N LEU A 346 -2.79 21.55 19.00
CA LEU A 346 -4.11 22.04 19.36
C LEU A 346 -5.23 21.29 18.62
N LEU A 347 -5.10 21.12 17.29
CA LEU A 347 -6.07 20.36 16.48
C LEU A 347 -6.20 18.92 16.98
N GLY A 348 -5.08 18.24 17.20
CA GLY A 348 -5.05 16.87 17.75
C GLY A 348 -5.70 16.78 19.14
N SER A 349 -5.46 17.75 20.03
CA SER A 349 -6.07 17.79 21.36
C SER A 349 -7.59 17.96 21.33
N VAL A 350 -8.11 18.76 20.39
CA VAL A 350 -9.56 18.90 20.17
C VAL A 350 -10.17 17.56 19.74
N LEU A 351 -9.55 16.87 18.77
CA LEU A 351 -10.04 15.55 18.32
C LEU A 351 -9.98 14.51 19.45
N ALA A 352 -8.88 14.42 20.15
CA ALA A 352 -8.71 13.51 21.28
C ALA A 352 -9.77 13.77 22.38
N THR A 353 -10.06 15.04 22.67
CA THR A 353 -11.10 15.44 23.63
C THR A 353 -12.49 14.99 23.19
N ILE A 354 -12.86 15.17 21.90
CA ILE A 354 -14.15 14.71 21.36
C ILE A 354 -14.26 13.19 21.47
N CYS A 355 -13.20 12.47 21.07
CA CYS A 355 -13.16 11.02 21.16
C CYS A 355 -13.29 10.52 22.59
N LEU A 356 -12.57 11.11 23.52
CA LEU A 356 -12.64 10.77 24.95
C LEU A 356 -14.03 11.05 25.52
N MET A 357 -14.63 12.20 25.21
CA MET A 357 -16.00 12.52 25.65
C MET A 357 -17.02 11.53 25.09
N GLN A 358 -16.90 11.16 23.83
CA GLN A 358 -17.80 10.17 23.21
C GLN A 358 -17.58 8.76 23.80
N PHE A 359 -16.33 8.40 24.07
CA PHE A 359 -15.98 7.14 24.75
C PHE A 359 -16.62 7.07 26.14
N LEU A 360 -16.52 8.15 26.95
CA LEU A 360 -17.13 8.21 28.28
C LEU A 360 -18.67 8.12 28.22
N VAL A 361 -19.29 8.69 27.19
CA VAL A 361 -20.75 8.58 26.97
C VAL A 361 -21.12 7.14 26.59
N GLU A 362 -20.34 6.49 25.74
CA GLU A 362 -20.61 5.10 25.32
C GLU A 362 -20.33 4.12 26.47
N CYS A 363 -19.31 4.34 27.30
CA CYS A 363 -19.04 3.56 28.50
C CYS A 363 -20.22 3.55 29.48
N LYS A 364 -21.03 4.61 29.54
CA LYS A 364 -22.25 4.65 30.35
C LYS A 364 -23.38 3.82 29.77
N LYS A 365 -23.41 3.59 28.45
CA LYS A 365 -24.45 2.83 27.75
C LYS A 365 -24.08 1.36 27.59
N ASP A 366 -22.86 1.10 27.13
CA ASP A 366 -22.31 -0.22 26.88
C ASP A 366 -20.79 -0.20 27.12
N LYS A 367 -20.44 -0.35 28.41
CA LYS A 367 -19.06 -0.32 28.88
C LYS A 367 -18.18 -1.37 28.19
N VAL A 368 -18.73 -2.56 27.95
CA VAL A 368 -17.97 -3.67 27.37
C VAL A 368 -17.57 -3.35 25.93
N THR A 369 -18.53 -2.91 25.11
CA THR A 369 -18.24 -2.53 23.70
C THR A 369 -17.25 -1.36 23.63
N ALA A 370 -17.42 -0.34 24.48
CA ALA A 370 -16.52 0.82 24.51
C ALA A 370 -15.08 0.40 24.89
N ILE A 371 -14.92 -0.43 25.92
CA ILE A 371 -13.59 -0.92 26.34
C ILE A 371 -12.96 -1.76 25.24
N LYS A 372 -13.70 -2.70 24.63
CA LYS A 372 -13.18 -3.56 23.56
C LYS A 372 -12.61 -2.76 22.39
N ILE A 373 -13.35 -1.80 21.86
CA ILE A 373 -12.88 -1.01 20.72
C ILE A 373 -11.80 0.00 21.13
N GLY A 374 -11.91 0.57 22.33
CA GLY A 374 -10.91 1.47 22.88
C GLY A 374 -9.55 0.77 23.07
N SER A 375 -9.54 -0.44 23.64
CA SER A 375 -8.29 -1.19 23.86
C SER A 375 -7.58 -1.54 22.54
N VAL A 376 -8.31 -1.98 21.51
CA VAL A 376 -7.74 -2.24 20.19
C VAL A 376 -7.18 -0.96 19.56
N SER A 377 -7.92 0.15 19.66
CA SER A 377 -7.47 1.43 19.10
C SER A 377 -6.21 1.94 19.78
N ILE A 378 -6.11 1.84 21.11
CA ILE A 378 -4.92 2.23 21.87
C ILE A 378 -3.75 1.29 21.50
N ALA A 379 -3.98 -0.01 21.45
CA ALA A 379 -2.94 -0.96 21.07
C ALA A 379 -2.38 -0.67 19.68
N PHE A 380 -3.24 -0.36 18.69
CA PHE A 380 -2.79 0.01 17.36
C PHE A 380 -2.12 1.37 17.28
N LEU A 381 -2.56 2.36 18.06
CA LEU A 381 -1.85 3.64 18.15
C LEU A 381 -0.44 3.47 18.71
N LEU A 382 -0.29 2.72 19.81
CA LEU A 382 1.02 2.45 20.42
C LEU A 382 1.92 1.67 19.45
N PHE A 383 1.38 0.69 18.74
CA PHE A 383 2.13 -0.09 17.76
C PHE A 383 2.50 0.76 16.53
N ALA A 384 1.60 1.64 16.07
CA ALA A 384 1.86 2.54 14.95
C ALA A 384 2.97 3.54 15.25
N PHE A 385 3.05 4.05 16.48
CA PHE A 385 4.12 4.95 16.91
C PHE A 385 5.47 4.24 17.08
N SER A 386 5.46 2.90 17.22
CA SER A 386 6.68 2.09 17.36
C SER A 386 7.48 2.44 18.63
N ASN A 387 8.79 2.18 18.60
CA ASN A 387 9.75 2.50 19.66
C ASN A 387 10.35 3.90 19.54
N ILE A 388 9.99 4.66 18.50
CA ILE A 388 10.43 6.04 18.26
C ILE A 388 9.20 6.91 18.06
N ILE A 389 8.75 7.56 19.14
CA ILE A 389 7.56 8.41 19.11
C ILE A 389 7.99 9.84 18.80
N LEU A 390 7.58 10.33 17.64
CA LEU A 390 7.85 11.70 17.20
C LEU A 390 6.58 12.57 17.25
N ILE A 391 6.77 13.85 17.56
CA ILE A 391 5.77 14.92 17.42
C ILE A 391 6.37 15.97 16.49
N GLY A 392 5.98 15.93 15.20
CA GLY A 392 6.75 16.64 14.17
C GLY A 392 8.18 16.08 14.15
N ASP A 393 9.17 16.95 14.22
CA ASP A 393 10.60 16.57 14.22
C ASP A 393 11.15 16.25 15.63
N TYR A 394 10.34 16.45 16.68
CA TYR A 394 10.78 16.23 18.06
C TYR A 394 10.59 14.79 18.49
N SER A 395 11.68 14.13 18.90
CA SER A 395 11.63 12.82 19.55
C SER A 395 11.10 12.98 20.98
N LEU A 396 9.90 12.42 21.24
CA LEU A 396 9.29 12.40 22.56
C LEU A 396 9.79 11.23 23.40
N VAL A 397 9.86 10.06 22.77
CA VAL A 397 10.29 8.81 23.40
C VAL A 397 11.06 8.00 22.39
N GLN A 398 12.18 7.43 22.81
CA GLN A 398 12.94 6.44 22.06
C GLN A 398 13.46 5.37 23.03
N PHE A 399 13.24 4.11 22.69
CA PHE A 399 13.73 2.98 23.49
C PHE A 399 14.17 1.82 22.59
N GLU A 400 15.11 1.02 23.09
CA GLU A 400 15.57 -0.17 22.40
C GLU A 400 14.60 -1.34 22.62
N ILE A 401 14.34 -2.08 21.55
CA ILE A 401 13.53 -3.29 21.60
C ILE A 401 14.47 -4.50 21.62
N PRO A 402 14.32 -5.45 22.57
CA PRO A 402 15.07 -6.67 22.58
C PRO A 402 14.97 -7.42 21.23
N ARG A 403 16.11 -7.93 20.73
CA ARG A 403 16.22 -8.51 19.38
C ARG A 403 15.20 -9.60 19.10
N PHE A 404 14.92 -10.49 20.06
CA PHE A 404 13.92 -11.55 19.89
C PHE A 404 12.47 -11.02 19.69
N ILE A 405 12.14 -9.87 20.31
CA ILE A 405 10.85 -9.20 20.09
C ILE A 405 10.86 -8.53 18.72
N LEU A 406 11.97 -7.86 18.37
CA LEU A 406 12.11 -7.17 17.10
C LEU A 406 11.95 -8.15 15.93
N GLU A 407 12.57 -9.33 15.98
CA GLU A 407 12.45 -10.39 14.97
C GLU A 407 10.99 -10.85 14.80
N PHE A 408 10.22 -10.94 15.87
CA PHE A 408 8.81 -11.30 15.81
C PHE A 408 7.94 -10.20 15.22
N ILE A 409 8.13 -8.94 15.63
CA ILE A 409 7.32 -7.80 15.16
C ILE A 409 7.78 -7.28 13.78
N ALA A 410 8.98 -7.66 13.33
CA ALA A 410 9.53 -7.29 12.02
C ALA A 410 8.66 -7.76 10.84
N ILE A 411 7.83 -8.79 11.04
CA ILE A 411 6.78 -9.19 10.07
C ILE A 411 5.89 -7.98 9.71
N ALA A 412 5.68 -7.06 10.66
CA ALA A 412 4.93 -5.82 10.48
C ALA A 412 5.83 -4.58 10.56
N ARG A 413 7.00 -4.60 9.90
CA ARG A 413 8.03 -3.54 9.95
C ARG A 413 7.48 -2.13 9.69
N THR A 414 6.45 -2.02 8.84
CA THR A 414 5.77 -0.77 8.53
C THR A 414 4.62 -0.56 9.53
N SER A 415 4.99 -0.33 10.79
CA SER A 415 4.04 -0.22 11.90
C SER A 415 3.08 0.96 11.76
N GLY A 416 3.52 2.04 11.11
CA GLY A 416 2.72 3.26 10.91
C GLY A 416 1.35 3.01 10.28
N ARG A 417 1.22 2.02 9.39
CA ARG A 417 -0.05 1.67 8.73
C ARG A 417 -1.17 1.31 9.70
N PHE A 418 -0.85 0.83 10.89
CA PHE A 418 -1.87 0.44 11.89
C PHE A 418 -2.65 1.61 12.48
N ILE A 419 -2.23 2.86 12.22
CA ILE A 419 -2.96 4.07 12.59
C ILE A 419 -4.32 4.18 11.86
N TRP A 420 -4.52 3.50 10.73
CA TRP A 420 -5.75 3.66 9.93
C TRP A 420 -7.00 3.17 10.65
N LEU A 421 -6.91 2.16 11.51
CA LEU A 421 -8.06 1.71 12.30
C LEU A 421 -8.52 2.78 13.29
N PRO A 422 -7.67 3.33 14.20
CA PRO A 422 -8.07 4.44 15.05
C PRO A 422 -8.46 5.69 14.25
N MET A 423 -7.83 5.98 13.12
CA MET A 423 -8.21 7.09 12.23
C MET A 423 -9.67 6.99 11.78
N TYR A 424 -10.12 5.84 11.29
CA TYR A 424 -11.51 5.65 10.87
C TYR A 424 -12.49 5.67 12.02
N LEU A 425 -12.07 5.28 13.23
CA LEU A 425 -12.90 5.46 14.44
C LEU A 425 -13.06 6.95 14.77
N VAL A 426 -11.99 7.73 14.73
CA VAL A 426 -12.02 9.19 14.93
C VAL A 426 -12.96 9.84 13.90
N MET A 427 -12.82 9.53 12.61
CA MET A 427 -13.71 10.03 11.56
C MET A 427 -15.18 9.68 11.85
N THR A 428 -15.45 8.43 12.23
CA THR A 428 -16.81 7.97 12.56
C THR A 428 -17.37 8.78 13.72
N VAL A 429 -16.58 8.97 14.79
CA VAL A 429 -16.98 9.76 15.95
C VAL A 429 -17.28 11.21 15.55
N VAL A 430 -16.42 11.85 14.77
CA VAL A 430 -16.56 13.25 14.35
C VAL A 430 -17.82 13.44 13.51
N VAL A 431 -18.00 12.63 12.46
CA VAL A 431 -19.15 12.74 11.55
C VAL A 431 -20.47 12.42 12.26
N VAL A 432 -20.53 11.38 13.10
CA VAL A 432 -21.73 11.03 13.88
C VAL A 432 -22.04 12.10 14.90
N SER A 433 -21.02 12.70 15.53
CA SER A 433 -21.18 13.79 16.50
C SER A 433 -21.76 15.05 15.84
N ALA A 434 -21.34 15.39 14.62
CA ALA A 434 -21.94 16.48 13.86
C ALA A 434 -23.45 16.28 13.67
N VAL A 435 -23.86 15.10 13.21
CA VAL A 435 -25.28 14.78 13.02
C VAL A 435 -26.07 14.79 14.32
N LYS A 436 -25.45 14.42 15.42
CA LYS A 436 -26.11 14.32 16.73
C LYS A 436 -26.25 15.66 17.46
N TYR A 437 -25.25 16.54 17.35
CA TYR A 437 -25.16 17.74 18.16
C TYR A 437 -25.62 19.01 17.43
N PHE A 438 -25.63 19.01 16.11
CA PHE A 438 -26.24 20.12 15.34
C PHE A 438 -27.74 19.92 15.14
N PRO A 439 -28.51 21.04 15.01
CA PRO A 439 -29.92 20.97 14.65
C PRO A 439 -30.13 20.22 13.33
N ARG A 440 -31.26 19.51 13.19
CA ARG A 440 -31.56 18.60 12.07
C ARG A 440 -31.35 19.21 10.68
N ARG A 441 -31.58 20.53 10.51
CA ARG A 441 -31.39 21.24 9.23
C ARG A 441 -29.95 21.78 9.08
N VAL A 442 -29.31 22.15 10.18
CA VAL A 442 -27.97 22.75 10.20
C VAL A 442 -26.89 21.71 9.97
N GLY A 443 -26.99 20.52 10.57
CA GLY A 443 -26.00 19.47 10.44
C GLY A 443 -25.67 19.09 8.99
N PRO A 444 -26.65 18.77 8.13
CA PRO A 444 -26.39 18.50 6.71
C PRO A 444 -25.76 19.68 5.95
N ALA A 445 -26.19 20.92 6.24
CA ALA A 445 -25.63 22.11 5.61
C ALA A 445 -24.16 22.32 5.97
N VAL A 446 -23.80 22.13 7.25
CA VAL A 446 -22.41 22.17 7.72
C VAL A 446 -21.58 21.08 7.07
N LEU A 447 -22.07 19.83 7.04
CA LEU A 447 -21.37 18.73 6.39
C LEU A 447 -21.14 19.02 4.90
N PHE A 448 -22.15 19.55 4.19
CA PHE A 448 -22.02 19.89 2.77
C PHE A 448 -21.00 21.00 2.54
N ALA A 449 -21.06 22.10 3.30
CA ALA A 449 -20.12 23.21 3.18
C ALA A 449 -18.67 22.78 3.46
N LEU A 450 -18.45 21.95 4.50
CA LEU A 450 -17.14 21.47 4.87
C LEU A 450 -16.61 20.37 3.93
N LEU A 451 -17.51 19.62 3.27
CA LEU A 451 -17.13 18.70 2.18
C LEU A 451 -16.58 19.49 0.98
N LEU A 452 -17.27 20.56 0.56
CA LEU A 452 -16.80 21.42 -0.52
C LEU A 452 -15.45 22.08 -0.17
N LEU A 453 -15.30 22.51 1.09
CA LEU A 453 -14.04 23.06 1.57
C LEU A 453 -12.92 22.04 1.50
N GLN A 454 -13.12 20.79 1.94
CA GLN A 454 -12.12 19.73 1.86
C GLN A 454 -11.73 19.40 0.42
N ILE A 455 -12.70 19.29 -0.49
CA ILE A 455 -12.44 19.07 -1.93
C ILE A 455 -11.59 20.21 -2.51
N ASN A 456 -11.93 21.47 -2.18
CA ASN A 456 -11.17 22.62 -2.63
C ASN A 456 -9.75 22.66 -2.04
N ASP A 457 -9.61 22.38 -0.75
CA ASP A 457 -8.34 22.40 -0.05
C ASP A 457 -7.37 21.33 -0.53
N SER A 458 -7.87 20.11 -0.80
CA SER A 458 -7.07 19.00 -1.33
C SER A 458 -6.92 19.01 -2.86
N SER A 459 -7.31 20.10 -3.54
CA SER A 459 -7.38 20.12 -5.01
C SER A 459 -6.03 19.95 -5.71
N GLN A 460 -4.93 20.40 -5.10
CA GLN A 460 -3.58 20.24 -5.68
C GLN A 460 -3.15 18.78 -5.65
N ALA A 461 -3.24 18.11 -4.50
CA ALA A 461 -2.92 16.68 -4.38
C ALA A 461 -3.88 15.82 -5.22
N SER A 462 -5.15 16.24 -5.33
CA SER A 462 -6.15 15.57 -6.18
C SER A 462 -5.81 15.66 -7.67
N ARG A 463 -5.25 16.78 -8.14
CA ARG A 463 -4.75 16.88 -9.52
C ARG A 463 -3.56 15.99 -9.76
N PHE A 464 -2.62 15.95 -8.84
CA PHE A 464 -1.48 15.04 -8.91
C PHE A 464 -1.94 13.58 -9.02
N LEU A 465 -2.91 13.17 -8.18
CA LEU A 465 -3.53 11.84 -8.28
C LEU A 465 -4.17 11.60 -9.66
N SER A 466 -4.91 12.58 -10.19
CA SER A 466 -5.52 12.47 -11.51
C SER A 466 -4.47 12.36 -12.62
N ASP A 467 -3.40 13.15 -12.53
CA ASP A 467 -2.28 13.12 -13.48
C ASP A 467 -1.61 11.75 -13.52
N THR A 468 -1.51 11.06 -12.39
CA THR A 468 -0.98 9.69 -12.29
C THR A 468 -1.72 8.71 -13.20
N TYR A 469 -3.04 8.83 -13.31
CA TYR A 469 -3.85 7.94 -14.15
C TYR A 469 -3.92 8.39 -15.61
N THR A 470 -3.59 9.64 -15.92
CA THR A 470 -3.81 10.23 -17.25
C THR A 470 -2.54 10.47 -18.06
N ARG A 471 -1.38 10.60 -17.41
CA ARG A 471 -0.11 10.78 -18.11
C ARG A 471 0.41 9.44 -18.61
N PRO A 472 0.66 9.29 -19.93
CA PRO A 472 1.31 8.10 -20.44
C PRO A 472 2.78 8.09 -20.01
N GLY A 473 3.27 6.89 -19.66
CA GLY A 473 4.71 6.63 -19.60
C GLY A 473 5.31 6.55 -21.00
N PRO A 474 6.64 6.61 -21.15
CA PRO A 474 7.30 6.36 -22.43
C PRO A 474 7.05 4.92 -22.87
N ASP A 475 6.88 4.74 -24.19
CA ASP A 475 6.51 3.45 -24.78
C ASP A 475 7.66 2.44 -24.77
N ASN A 476 8.92 2.89 -24.74
CA ASN A 476 10.08 2.03 -24.77
C ASN A 476 11.30 2.69 -24.08
N TYR A 477 11.87 1.97 -23.11
CA TYR A 477 13.07 2.41 -22.36
C TYR A 477 14.36 1.82 -22.92
N LEU A 478 14.26 0.70 -23.66
CA LEU A 478 15.35 -0.01 -24.29
C LEU A 478 15.05 -0.11 -25.80
N PRO A 479 15.36 0.97 -26.57
CA PRO A 479 14.87 1.13 -27.93
C PRO A 479 15.61 0.33 -29.00
N SER A 480 16.78 -0.25 -28.70
CA SER A 480 17.55 -1.01 -29.69
C SER A 480 16.80 -2.26 -30.20
N LYS A 481 16.80 -2.44 -31.52
CA LYS A 481 16.25 -3.65 -32.16
C LYS A 481 17.04 -4.93 -31.83
N THR A 482 18.26 -4.78 -31.34
CA THR A 482 19.06 -5.93 -30.88
C THR A 482 18.38 -6.68 -29.73
N TRP A 483 17.54 -6.02 -28.93
CA TRP A 483 16.73 -6.70 -27.91
C TRP A 483 15.74 -7.72 -28.49
N ASP A 484 15.25 -7.50 -29.73
CA ASP A 484 14.38 -8.48 -30.41
C ASP A 484 15.15 -9.75 -30.79
N ILE A 485 16.44 -9.61 -31.15
CA ILE A 485 17.33 -10.74 -31.44
C ILE A 485 17.62 -11.51 -30.15
N LEU A 486 18.01 -10.80 -29.09
CA LEU A 486 18.27 -11.40 -27.78
C LEU A 486 17.01 -12.09 -27.24
N GLY A 487 15.84 -11.46 -27.44
CA GLY A 487 14.54 -11.99 -27.03
C GLY A 487 14.17 -13.30 -27.69
N SER A 488 14.57 -13.52 -28.94
CA SER A 488 14.32 -14.78 -29.65
C SER A 488 15.35 -15.88 -29.34
N ARG A 489 16.51 -15.52 -28.77
CA ARG A 489 17.64 -16.42 -28.55
C ARG A 489 17.67 -16.98 -27.13
N TYR A 490 17.38 -16.17 -26.11
CA TYR A 490 17.49 -16.54 -24.71
C TYR A 490 16.14 -16.80 -24.07
N ASN A 491 16.11 -17.72 -23.09
CA ASN A 491 14.90 -18.09 -22.34
C ASN A 491 14.83 -17.42 -20.97
N SER A 492 15.95 -16.91 -20.48
CA SER A 492 16.05 -16.27 -19.17
C SER A 492 17.04 -15.13 -19.18
N VAL A 493 16.88 -14.23 -18.22
CA VAL A 493 17.81 -13.15 -17.91
C VAL A 493 18.23 -13.25 -16.46
N GLU A 494 19.53 -13.31 -16.23
CA GLU A 494 20.11 -13.24 -14.89
C GLU A 494 20.76 -11.87 -14.66
N PHE A 495 20.27 -11.14 -13.67
CA PHE A 495 20.95 -9.98 -13.14
C PHE A 495 22.14 -10.41 -12.29
N VAL A 496 23.28 -9.78 -12.49
CA VAL A 496 24.53 -10.10 -11.82
C VAL A 496 25.07 -8.86 -11.08
N PRO A 497 25.09 -8.85 -9.76
CA PRO A 497 24.52 -9.86 -8.87
C PRO A 497 22.98 -9.88 -8.88
N ALA A 498 22.37 -11.00 -8.50
CA ALA A 498 20.94 -11.05 -8.26
C ALA A 498 20.60 -10.17 -7.05
N ALA A 499 19.57 -9.35 -7.19
CA ALA A 499 19.25 -8.35 -6.18
C ALA A 499 17.76 -8.02 -6.10
N HIS A 500 17.36 -7.52 -4.94
CA HIS A 500 16.11 -6.82 -4.77
C HIS A 500 16.25 -5.40 -5.34
N LYS A 501 15.38 -5.00 -6.27
CA LYS A 501 15.43 -3.72 -6.99
C LYS A 501 16.73 -3.50 -7.78
N PRO A 502 17.08 -4.35 -8.75
CA PRO A 502 18.26 -4.16 -9.57
C PRO A 502 18.33 -2.76 -10.18
N ARG A 503 19.43 -2.05 -9.93
CA ARG A 503 19.76 -0.74 -10.49
C ARG A 503 21.11 -0.82 -11.14
N LEU A 504 21.33 -0.01 -12.17
CA LEU A 504 22.68 0.16 -12.69
C LEU A 504 23.59 0.80 -11.64
N PHE A 505 24.85 0.40 -11.61
CA PHE A 505 25.83 0.97 -10.68
C PHE A 505 26.13 2.44 -11.04
N ASP A 506 26.20 3.29 -10.01
CA ASP A 506 26.25 4.76 -10.12
C ASP A 506 27.53 5.34 -10.75
N SER A 507 28.55 4.52 -11.04
CA SER A 507 29.89 5.00 -11.40
C SER A 507 30.12 5.22 -12.90
N ASN A 508 29.15 4.91 -13.77
CA ASN A 508 29.33 5.13 -15.20
C ASN A 508 28.47 6.29 -15.73
N PRO A 509 29.09 7.42 -16.16
CA PRO A 509 28.35 8.58 -16.67
C PRO A 509 27.50 8.28 -17.93
N ASP A 510 27.80 7.20 -18.67
CA ASP A 510 27.03 6.78 -19.83
C ASP A 510 25.65 6.19 -19.45
N PHE A 511 25.44 5.84 -18.18
CA PHE A 511 24.18 5.32 -17.65
C PHE A 511 23.23 6.38 -17.10
N LEU A 512 23.62 7.66 -17.06
CA LEU A 512 22.79 8.74 -16.52
C LEU A 512 21.52 9.01 -17.36
N ASN A 513 21.45 8.49 -18.58
CA ASN A 513 20.29 8.62 -19.46
C ASN A 513 19.28 7.46 -19.35
N THR A 514 19.58 6.40 -18.59
CA THR A 514 18.62 5.36 -18.28
C THR A 514 17.85 5.72 -17.02
N SER A 515 16.60 5.25 -16.90
CA SER A 515 15.70 5.60 -15.78
C SER A 515 16.18 5.12 -14.40
N GLY A 516 17.34 4.47 -14.31
CA GLY A 516 17.85 3.83 -13.08
C GLY A 516 17.03 2.62 -12.60
N TRP A 517 15.93 2.30 -13.28
CA TRP A 517 15.01 1.20 -12.92
C TRP A 517 15.14 0.03 -13.88
N LEU A 518 16.34 -0.52 -13.99
CA LEU A 518 16.67 -1.57 -14.96
C LEU A 518 15.77 -2.81 -14.83
N TRP A 519 15.41 -3.18 -13.61
CA TRP A 519 14.50 -4.29 -13.35
C TRP A 519 13.13 -4.11 -14.03
N ARG A 520 12.66 -2.87 -14.15
CA ARG A 520 11.39 -2.56 -14.83
C ARG A 520 11.55 -2.72 -16.34
N ASP A 521 12.60 -2.14 -16.90
CA ASP A 521 12.80 -2.08 -18.35
C ASP A 521 13.10 -3.47 -18.91
N VAL A 522 13.98 -4.23 -18.25
CA VAL A 522 14.24 -5.64 -18.57
C VAL A 522 13.03 -6.52 -18.27
N GLY A 523 12.29 -6.22 -17.18
CA GLY A 523 11.06 -6.95 -16.84
C GLY A 523 9.96 -6.82 -17.90
N VAL A 524 9.81 -5.65 -18.53
CA VAL A 524 8.88 -5.42 -19.66
C VAL A 524 9.32 -6.22 -20.89
N LEU A 525 10.62 -6.23 -21.20
CA LEU A 525 11.14 -7.08 -22.28
C LEU A 525 10.97 -8.57 -21.96
N GLY A 526 11.26 -8.97 -20.74
CA GLY A 526 11.09 -10.34 -20.28
C GLY A 526 9.65 -10.84 -20.42
N GLN A 527 8.68 -9.99 -20.10
CA GLN A 527 7.27 -10.30 -20.34
C GLN A 527 6.96 -10.45 -21.85
N LYS A 528 7.53 -9.58 -22.68
CA LYS A 528 7.34 -9.63 -24.14
C LYS A 528 7.90 -10.91 -24.77
N TYR A 529 9.06 -11.37 -24.30
CA TYR A 529 9.77 -12.53 -24.88
C TYR A 529 9.60 -13.82 -24.07
N GLY A 530 8.94 -13.79 -22.92
CA GLY A 530 8.73 -14.95 -22.05
C GLY A 530 9.97 -15.35 -21.26
N TRP A 531 10.89 -14.42 -20.96
CA TRP A 531 12.08 -14.69 -20.18
C TRP A 531 11.74 -14.97 -18.71
N GLU A 532 12.45 -15.89 -18.11
CA GLU A 532 12.52 -16.02 -16.66
C GLU A 532 13.49 -14.98 -16.10
N LEU A 533 13.20 -14.41 -14.91
CA LEU A 533 14.06 -13.42 -14.26
C LEU A 533 14.42 -13.85 -12.84
N ASN A 534 15.71 -13.79 -12.47
CA ASN A 534 16.14 -14.04 -11.10
C ASN A 534 15.90 -12.84 -10.16
N SER A 535 15.59 -11.69 -10.69
CA SER A 535 15.47 -10.43 -9.93
C SER A 535 14.34 -9.55 -10.43
N LEU A 536 13.68 -8.88 -9.49
CA LEU A 536 12.67 -7.84 -9.73
C LEU A 536 12.55 -6.98 -8.46
N TYR A 537 11.61 -6.02 -8.43
CA TYR A 537 11.22 -5.36 -7.20
C TYR A 537 10.22 -6.19 -6.41
N PHE A 538 10.66 -6.76 -5.28
CA PHE A 538 9.82 -7.56 -4.40
C PHE A 538 9.52 -6.84 -3.09
N GLY A 539 8.32 -6.97 -2.56
CA GLY A 539 7.96 -6.47 -1.24
C GLY A 539 8.63 -7.26 -0.10
N ARG A 540 8.85 -8.58 -0.29
CA ARG A 540 9.37 -9.48 0.74
C ARG A 540 10.04 -10.72 0.12
N VAL A 541 11.30 -10.62 -0.25
CA VAL A 541 12.14 -11.80 -0.53
C VAL A 541 13.27 -11.81 0.50
N PRO A 542 13.58 -12.94 1.15
CA PRO A 542 14.69 -13.01 2.08
C PRO A 542 16.00 -12.73 1.37
N GLU A 543 16.85 -11.91 1.97
CA GLU A 543 18.19 -11.63 1.46
C GLU A 543 19.02 -12.92 1.30
N ALA A 544 18.85 -13.89 2.19
CA ALA A 544 19.49 -15.19 2.11
C ALA A 544 19.22 -15.95 0.79
N ALA A 545 18.09 -15.74 0.14
CA ALA A 545 17.79 -16.36 -1.16
C ALA A 545 18.68 -15.78 -2.28
N PHE A 546 18.93 -14.46 -2.25
CA PHE A 546 19.86 -13.81 -3.18
C PHE A 546 21.32 -14.16 -2.91
N ILE A 547 21.72 -14.27 -1.64
CA ILE A 547 23.09 -14.65 -1.26
C ILE A 547 23.46 -16.01 -1.87
N LYS A 548 22.57 -17.00 -1.77
CA LYS A 548 22.81 -18.31 -2.36
C LYS A 548 22.95 -18.25 -3.88
N GLU A 549 22.06 -17.53 -4.54
CA GLU A 549 22.09 -17.34 -5.98
C GLU A 549 23.38 -16.65 -6.45
N ASN A 550 23.81 -15.63 -5.72
CA ASN A 550 25.01 -14.86 -6.05
C ASN A 550 26.29 -15.66 -5.95
N VAL A 551 26.40 -16.64 -5.02
CA VAL A 551 27.54 -17.54 -4.97
C VAL A 551 27.66 -18.35 -6.28
N GLU A 552 26.55 -18.87 -6.79
CA GLU A 552 26.53 -19.63 -8.05
C GLU A 552 26.83 -18.72 -9.26
N LEU A 553 26.32 -17.48 -9.26
CA LEU A 553 26.59 -16.49 -10.30
C LEU A 553 28.07 -16.06 -10.32
N ASP A 554 28.65 -15.80 -9.15
CA ASP A 554 30.06 -15.43 -9.04
C ASP A 554 30.99 -16.52 -9.59
N GLU A 555 30.72 -17.79 -9.27
CA GLU A 555 31.48 -18.93 -9.80
C GLU A 555 31.38 -19.01 -11.35
N ARG A 556 30.20 -18.78 -11.91
CA ARG A 556 29.99 -18.76 -13.38
C ARG A 556 30.75 -17.60 -14.02
N VAL A 557 30.64 -16.40 -13.45
CA VAL A 557 31.34 -15.21 -13.98
C VAL A 557 32.86 -15.39 -13.89
N GLN A 558 33.39 -15.91 -12.78
CA GLN A 558 34.84 -16.14 -12.60
C GLN A 558 35.40 -17.16 -13.57
N SER A 559 34.67 -18.24 -13.82
CA SER A 559 35.11 -19.34 -14.71
C SER A 559 34.83 -19.06 -16.20
N GLY A 560 34.04 -18.04 -16.55
CA GLY A 560 33.51 -17.86 -17.90
C GLY A 560 32.52 -18.95 -18.32
N GLY A 561 31.96 -19.68 -17.34
CA GLY A 561 31.01 -20.78 -17.56
C GLY A 561 29.58 -20.30 -17.79
N TYR A 562 29.37 -19.38 -18.72
CA TYR A 562 28.07 -18.83 -19.06
C TYR A 562 27.16 -19.86 -19.73
N ASP A 563 25.89 -19.93 -19.27
CA ASP A 563 24.88 -20.79 -19.90
C ASP A 563 24.42 -20.17 -21.22
N SER A 564 24.46 -20.96 -22.28
CA SER A 564 24.09 -20.52 -23.65
C SER A 564 22.61 -20.17 -23.86
N SER A 565 21.75 -20.49 -22.90
CA SER A 565 20.32 -20.18 -22.89
C SER A 565 19.97 -18.93 -22.08
N VAL A 566 20.97 -18.32 -21.39
CA VAL A 566 20.80 -17.21 -20.43
C VAL A 566 21.47 -15.94 -20.95
N LEU A 567 20.76 -14.83 -20.90
CA LEU A 567 21.32 -13.49 -21.09
C LEU A 567 21.71 -12.92 -19.72
N TYR A 568 22.97 -12.51 -19.55
CA TYR A 568 23.45 -11.92 -18.30
C TYR A 568 23.44 -10.41 -18.36
N VAL A 569 22.83 -9.77 -17.35
CA VAL A 569 22.72 -8.32 -17.22
C VAL A 569 23.45 -7.89 -15.96
N PHE A 570 24.53 -7.13 -16.11
CA PHE A 570 25.39 -6.74 -15.01
C PHE A 570 24.91 -5.45 -14.35
N ILE A 571 24.75 -5.50 -13.03
CA ILE A 571 24.38 -4.36 -12.18
C ILE A 571 25.44 -4.07 -11.11
N GLY A 572 26.44 -4.93 -10.95
CA GLY A 572 27.60 -4.75 -10.10
C GLY A 572 28.85 -4.38 -10.91
N SER A 573 29.61 -3.38 -10.44
CA SER A 573 30.85 -2.93 -11.10
C SER A 573 31.95 -4.00 -11.06
N ASP A 574 32.08 -4.69 -9.94
CA ASP A 574 33.14 -5.68 -9.74
C ASP A 574 32.89 -6.93 -10.59
N GLU A 575 31.64 -7.40 -10.62
CA GLU A 575 31.20 -8.51 -11.46
C GLU A 575 31.34 -8.18 -12.97
N TRP A 576 31.07 -6.92 -13.35
CA TRP A 576 31.28 -6.49 -14.72
C TRP A 576 32.76 -6.48 -15.12
N GLU A 577 33.65 -5.94 -14.25
CA GLU A 577 35.11 -5.99 -14.48
C GLU A 577 35.65 -7.41 -14.52
N MET A 578 35.04 -8.34 -13.76
CA MET A 578 35.38 -9.74 -13.78
C MET A 578 34.93 -10.39 -15.10
N ALA A 579 33.70 -10.13 -15.51
CA ALA A 579 33.14 -10.65 -16.78
C ALA A 579 34.00 -10.26 -17.99
N LYS A 580 34.50 -9.03 -18.04
CA LYS A 580 35.39 -8.57 -19.11
C LYS A 580 36.69 -9.37 -19.22
N LYS A 581 37.12 -10.02 -18.13
CA LYS A 581 38.35 -10.83 -18.07
C LYS A 581 38.09 -12.31 -18.35
N SER A 582 36.89 -12.81 -18.03
CA SER A 582 36.55 -14.24 -18.04
C SER A 582 35.72 -14.66 -19.25
N VAL A 583 35.17 -13.73 -20.01
CA VAL A 583 34.28 -13.99 -21.16
C VAL A 583 34.99 -14.82 -22.24
N ASN A 584 34.30 -15.81 -22.83
CA ASN A 584 34.82 -16.66 -23.88
C ASN A 584 34.82 -15.93 -25.24
N ARG A 585 35.61 -16.43 -26.22
CA ARG A 585 35.68 -15.85 -27.57
C ARG A 585 34.35 -15.93 -28.36
N GLU A 586 33.52 -16.90 -27.98
CA GLU A 586 32.21 -17.12 -28.62
C GLU A 586 31.11 -16.23 -28.06
N ASP A 587 31.36 -15.54 -26.96
CA ASP A 587 30.38 -14.73 -26.25
C ASP A 587 30.49 -13.27 -26.69
N LEU A 588 29.35 -12.62 -26.80
CA LEU A 588 29.28 -11.17 -27.02
C LEU A 588 29.25 -10.46 -25.66
N ILE A 589 30.16 -9.53 -25.46
CA ILE A 589 30.21 -8.67 -24.27
C ILE A 589 30.18 -7.20 -24.69
N GLY A 590 29.35 -6.40 -24.01
CA GLY A 590 29.25 -4.98 -24.31
C GLY A 590 28.11 -4.29 -23.56
N THR A 591 27.81 -3.08 -24.01
CA THR A 591 26.67 -2.31 -23.49
C THR A 591 25.64 -2.08 -24.59
N LEU A 592 24.37 -2.37 -24.29
CA LEU A 592 23.26 -2.15 -25.20
C LEU A 592 22.25 -1.20 -24.56
N ASP A 593 21.98 -0.05 -25.18
CA ASP A 593 21.20 1.05 -24.58
C ASP A 593 21.71 1.44 -23.17
N GLY A 594 23.04 1.39 -22.98
CA GLY A 594 23.67 1.66 -21.68
C GLY A 594 23.64 0.49 -20.69
N VAL A 595 23.02 -0.65 -21.00
CA VAL A 595 22.93 -1.83 -20.12
C VAL A 595 24.10 -2.77 -20.39
N PRO A 596 24.98 -3.08 -19.41
CA PRO A 596 26.07 -4.02 -19.56
C PRO A 596 25.53 -5.45 -19.67
N ILE A 597 25.89 -6.16 -20.72
CA ILE A 597 25.43 -7.51 -20.99
C ILE A 597 26.56 -8.46 -21.41
N VAL A 598 26.40 -9.74 -21.05
CA VAL A 598 27.08 -10.86 -21.72
C VAL A 598 26.02 -11.73 -22.39
N ALA A 599 26.16 -11.94 -23.69
CA ALA A 599 25.27 -12.76 -24.51
C ALA A 599 26.03 -13.97 -25.03
N PRO A 600 25.94 -15.14 -24.35
CA PRO A 600 26.71 -16.32 -24.66
C PRO A 600 26.44 -16.88 -26.05
N GLY A 601 27.52 -17.25 -26.77
CA GLY A 601 27.43 -17.82 -28.11
C GLY A 601 26.92 -16.87 -29.19
N LEU A 602 27.11 -15.55 -29.04
CA LEU A 602 26.60 -14.53 -29.98
C LEU A 602 27.70 -13.58 -30.50
N SER A 603 28.99 -13.98 -30.42
CA SER A 603 30.12 -13.13 -30.85
C SER A 603 30.03 -12.68 -32.31
N ASP A 604 29.47 -13.54 -33.20
CA ASP A 604 29.39 -13.32 -34.64
C ASP A 604 27.99 -12.86 -35.12
N CYS A 605 27.26 -12.16 -34.30
CA CYS A 605 25.93 -11.66 -34.65
C CYS A 605 25.97 -10.62 -35.79
N ASN A 606 25.77 -11.05 -37.03
CA ASN A 606 25.74 -10.17 -38.21
C ASN A 606 24.50 -9.28 -38.29
N SER A 607 23.45 -9.63 -37.55
CA SER A 607 22.16 -8.89 -37.50
C SER A 607 22.01 -7.99 -36.29
N CYS A 608 22.97 -8.03 -35.35
CA CYS A 608 23.00 -7.10 -34.21
C CYS A 608 23.49 -5.73 -34.65
N ASP A 609 22.84 -4.67 -34.15
CA ASP A 609 23.35 -3.33 -34.32
C ASP A 609 24.53 -3.11 -33.37
N LEU A 610 25.73 -3.46 -33.85
CA LEU A 610 26.97 -3.40 -33.07
C LEU A 610 27.40 -1.97 -32.75
N SER A 611 26.80 -0.94 -33.35
CA SER A 611 27.06 0.46 -33.01
C SER A 611 26.61 0.83 -31.60
N THR A 612 25.69 0.03 -31.03
CA THR A 612 25.22 0.17 -29.64
C THR A 612 26.12 -0.52 -28.62
N PHE A 613 27.07 -1.37 -29.07
CA PHE A 613 28.04 -2.03 -28.18
C PHE A 613 29.31 -1.20 -28.08
N ILE A 614 29.60 -0.65 -26.90
CA ILE A 614 30.69 0.33 -26.67
C ILE A 614 32.08 -0.32 -26.62
N ASN A 615 32.21 -1.61 -26.32
CA ASN A 615 33.50 -2.31 -26.32
C ASN A 615 33.38 -3.77 -26.72
N LYS A 616 34.09 -4.18 -27.80
CA LYS A 616 34.51 -5.56 -27.98
C LYS A 616 35.65 -5.84 -27.00
N SER A 617 35.64 -6.99 -26.34
CA SER A 617 36.68 -7.37 -25.38
C SER A 617 38.10 -7.04 -25.92
N PRO A 618 38.99 -6.41 -25.12
CA PRO A 618 40.38 -6.16 -25.53
C PRO A 618 41.18 -7.43 -25.86
N LEU A 619 40.69 -8.61 -25.47
CA LEU A 619 41.31 -9.90 -25.75
C LEU A 619 41.27 -10.32 -27.23
N LEU A 620 40.45 -9.68 -28.09
CA LEU A 620 40.39 -9.94 -29.53
C LEU A 620 41.47 -9.20 -30.33
N ASN A 621 42.27 -8.30 -29.72
CA ASN A 621 43.35 -7.55 -30.38
C ASN A 621 44.76 -8.09 -30.09
N GLN A 622 44.90 -9.26 -29.47
CA GLN A 622 46.19 -9.93 -29.29
C GLN A 622 46.21 -11.27 -30.02
N GLY A 623 46.06 -11.22 -31.34
CA GLY A 623 46.24 -12.34 -32.25
C GLY A 623 47.12 -11.91 -33.38
#